data_f94430bdaa2a51ed574d7698352763c5
#
_entry.id   f94430bdaa2a51ed574d7698352763c5
#
_cell.length_a   1.000
_cell.length_b   1.000
_cell.length_c   1.000
_cell.angle_alpha   90.00
_cell.angle_beta   90.00
_cell.angle_gamma   90.00
#
_symmetry.space_group_name_H-M   'P 1'
#
loop_
_entity.id
_entity.type
_entity.pdbx_description
1 polymer ?
#
loop_
_entity_poly.entity_id
_entity_poly.type
_entity_poly.pdbx_seq_one_letter_code
_entity_poly.pdbx_strand_id
1 'polypeptide(L)'
;MARRFDRRKFLIYGSATFGTSIFLKACGSSPSSTTTTSPTSAASTGASSGNTIKVGILHSLSGTMAISEKSVVDAEQMAIAEINQAGGVLGKQIEAILEDGASDWPTFAEKATKLIDQDKVTTIFGCWTSASRKAVLPVFEQKNHMLWYPVQYEGQECSKNIFYTGAAPNQQIEPSVDWLLQNKGKEFFLVGSDYVFPRTANTIIKAQLQAKGGKMVGEDYLPLGSTEVTAIITKIKQALPNGGVIYNTLNGDSNVAFFKQLQGAGLGPDKYPSMSVSIAEEEVKAIGTDYLKGHYAAWNYFQTVDGPTNKKFVDAFKAKYGSDRVTNDPMEAAYIAVYLWKQAVEKAKTADDLEKVRAAALGQTFAAPEGEVTLENNHHLAKFVRIGEVGDNGLFKIVYASDKAVAPVPWNQFVADTKGFACDWSDPAKGGRFKTT
;
A
#
# COMPACT_ATOMS: atom_id res chain seq x y z
N MET A 1 26.33 33.37 -26.73
CA MET A 1 26.50 34.38 -25.67
C MET A 1 25.74 33.93 -24.43
N ALA A 2 26.47 33.33 -23.50
CA ALA A 2 25.92 32.81 -22.26
C ALA A 2 26.05 33.87 -21.17
N ARG A 3 24.94 34.23 -20.51
CA ARG A 3 25.00 35.05 -19.29
C ARG A 3 24.94 34.15 -18.09
N ARG A 4 26.08 34.13 -17.35
CA ARG A 4 26.18 33.56 -16.00
C ARG A 4 25.41 34.45 -15.02
N PHE A 5 24.52 33.85 -14.21
CA PHE A 5 23.92 34.50 -13.05
C PHE A 5 24.82 34.27 -11.82
N ASP A 6 25.21 35.38 -11.20
CA ASP A 6 26.10 35.44 -10.04
C ASP A 6 25.33 35.24 -8.73
N ARG A 7 25.76 34.26 -7.92
CA ARG A 7 25.17 33.92 -6.64
C ARG A 7 25.88 34.68 -5.51
N ARG A 8 25.65 35.99 -5.39
CA ARG A 8 26.07 36.74 -4.17
C ARG A 8 25.32 38.05 -4.14
N LYS A 9 24.20 38.10 -3.37
CA LYS A 9 23.65 39.31 -2.72
C LYS A 9 22.23 39.00 -2.18
N PHE A 10 22.16 38.46 -0.98
CA PHE A 10 20.99 38.64 -0.08
C PHE A 10 21.47 38.38 1.35
N LEU A 11 22.08 39.38 1.93
CA LEU A 11 22.24 39.53 3.38
C LEU A 11 22.13 41.03 3.67
N ILE A 12 21.53 41.35 4.80
CA ILE A 12 21.46 42.64 5.48
C ILE A 12 20.12 43.36 5.36
N TYR A 13 19.39 43.23 6.46
CA TYR A 13 18.69 44.19 7.33
C TYR A 13 17.81 43.35 8.28
N GLY A 14 17.99 43.22 9.51
CA GLY A 14 18.68 43.83 10.67
C GLY A 14 17.81 44.83 11.44
N SER A 15 17.62 44.59 12.72
CA SER A 15 17.27 45.48 13.84
C SER A 15 15.93 45.19 14.50
N ALA A 16 15.90 44.47 15.61
CA ALA A 16 15.98 44.91 17.00
C ALA A 16 14.92 45.97 17.42
N THR A 17 14.00 45.56 18.31
CA THR A 17 13.48 46.44 19.37
C THR A 17 13.21 45.64 20.64
N PHE A 18 13.92 46.07 21.69
CA PHE A 18 13.74 45.72 23.09
C PHE A 18 12.47 46.37 23.65
N GLY A 19 11.74 45.69 24.49
CA GLY A 19 10.61 46.24 25.25
C GLY A 19 10.51 45.54 26.63
N THR A 20 11.10 46.16 27.62
CA THR A 20 11.02 45.87 29.05
C THR A 20 9.74 46.36 29.66
N SER A 21 9.06 45.61 30.53
CA SER A 21 8.17 46.14 31.60
C SER A 21 7.78 45.03 32.59
N ILE A 22 8.36 45.06 33.74
CA ILE A 22 7.89 45.56 35.06
C ILE A 22 6.92 44.59 35.79
N PHE A 23 7.42 44.09 36.91
CA PHE A 23 6.77 43.38 38.00
C PHE A 23 5.72 44.25 38.74
N LEU A 24 4.61 43.66 39.13
CA LEU A 24 3.85 44.10 40.30
C LEU A 24 3.37 42.89 41.11
N LYS A 25 3.88 42.79 42.31
CA LYS A 25 3.42 41.95 43.42
C LYS A 25 2.15 42.55 44.03
N ALA A 26 1.17 41.73 44.33
CA ALA A 26 0.19 42.00 45.39
C ALA A 26 -0.14 40.73 46.17
N CYS A 27 0.08 40.77 47.46
CA CYS A 27 -0.25 39.73 48.44
C CYS A 27 -1.75 39.81 48.83
N GLY A 28 -2.31 38.68 49.27
CA GLY A 28 -3.58 38.67 50.01
C GLY A 28 -4.22 37.30 50.22
N SER A 29 -3.89 36.66 51.36
CA SER A 29 -4.70 35.79 52.24
C SER A 29 -5.49 34.59 51.71
N SER A 30 -5.13 33.39 52.19
CA SER A 30 -5.94 32.15 52.35
C SER A 30 -6.99 32.36 53.51
N PRO A 31 -8.00 31.45 53.78
CA PRO A 31 -7.96 29.97 53.57
C PRO A 31 -9.33 29.37 53.16
N SER A 32 -9.37 28.16 52.66
CA SER A 32 -10.19 27.04 53.18
C SER A 32 -10.04 25.75 52.34
N SER A 33 -9.76 24.73 53.08
CA SER A 33 -9.59 23.32 52.65
C SER A 33 -10.88 22.73 52.06
N THR A 34 -10.78 22.14 50.89
CA THR A 34 -11.68 21.05 50.48
C THR A 34 -10.81 19.98 49.78
N THR A 35 -10.73 18.86 50.44
CA THR A 35 -10.06 17.65 50.00
C THR A 35 -10.79 17.06 48.83
N THR A 36 -10.27 17.20 47.62
CA THR A 36 -10.74 16.44 46.45
C THR A 36 -9.67 15.40 46.12
N THR A 37 -9.98 14.17 46.41
CA THR A 37 -9.19 13.00 46.04
C THR A 37 -9.06 12.92 44.50
N SER A 38 -7.87 13.17 43.97
CA SER A 38 -7.50 12.87 42.61
C SER A 38 -7.38 11.36 42.45
N PRO A 39 -7.91 10.79 41.34
CA PRO A 39 -7.65 9.37 41.05
C PRO A 39 -6.17 9.19 40.73
N THR A 40 -5.56 8.30 41.48
CA THR A 40 -4.19 7.81 41.28
C THR A 40 -4.04 7.35 39.85
N SER A 41 -3.22 8.03 39.08
CA SER A 41 -2.74 7.53 37.79
C SER A 41 -2.04 6.19 38.02
N ALA A 42 -2.62 5.13 37.46
CA ALA A 42 -1.97 3.82 37.48
C ALA A 42 -0.61 3.98 36.79
N ALA A 43 0.44 3.78 37.53
CA ALA A 43 1.78 3.69 37.01
C ALA A 43 1.82 2.59 35.96
N SER A 44 2.12 2.94 34.71
CA SER A 44 2.49 1.99 33.68
C SER A 44 3.76 1.30 34.21
N THR A 45 3.65 0.05 34.58
CA THR A 45 4.78 -0.80 34.85
C THR A 45 5.65 -0.80 33.62
N GLY A 46 6.82 -0.16 33.68
CA GLY A 46 7.83 -0.17 32.66
C GLY A 46 8.14 -1.62 32.28
N ALA A 47 7.80 -2.00 31.04
CA ALA A 47 8.22 -3.27 30.49
C ALA A 47 9.75 -3.29 30.46
N SER A 48 10.35 -4.29 31.08
CA SER A 48 11.80 -4.48 31.06
C SER A 48 12.23 -4.65 29.60
N SER A 49 13.27 -3.95 29.17
CA SER A 49 13.82 -3.88 27.81
C SER A 49 14.30 -5.23 27.22
N GLY A 50 14.03 -6.36 27.88
CA GLY A 50 14.36 -7.70 27.42
C GLY A 50 13.15 -8.54 26.99
N ASN A 51 11.90 -8.03 27.11
CA ASN A 51 10.67 -8.80 26.88
C ASN A 51 9.85 -8.38 25.66
N THR A 52 10.40 -7.54 24.77
CA THR A 52 9.74 -7.11 23.55
C THR A 52 10.57 -7.43 22.31
N ILE A 53 9.89 -7.63 21.18
CA ILE A 53 10.47 -7.66 19.84
C ILE A 53 9.99 -6.37 19.13
N LYS A 54 10.92 -5.52 18.74
CA LYS A 54 10.60 -4.28 18.04
C LYS A 54 10.41 -4.52 16.55
N VAL A 55 9.34 -3.97 16.00
CA VAL A 55 9.05 -3.95 14.56
C VAL A 55 8.77 -2.53 14.10
N GLY A 56 9.13 -2.18 12.86
CA GLY A 56 8.80 -0.91 12.26
C GLY A 56 7.49 -0.99 11.47
N ILE A 57 6.70 0.08 11.52
CA ILE A 57 5.58 0.35 10.62
C ILE A 57 5.90 1.65 9.89
N LEU A 58 6.02 1.60 8.55
CA LEU A 58 6.44 2.75 7.74
C LEU A 58 5.45 3.00 6.60
N HIS A 59 4.56 3.94 6.81
CA HIS A 59 3.51 4.34 5.87
C HIS A 59 3.34 5.86 5.82
N SER A 60 2.63 6.37 4.80
CA SER A 60 2.26 7.78 4.75
C SER A 60 1.05 8.05 5.63
N LEU A 61 1.28 8.74 6.74
CA LEU A 61 0.22 9.24 7.63
C LEU A 61 -0.23 10.65 7.23
N SER A 62 0.55 11.32 6.40
CA SER A 62 0.30 12.65 5.84
C SER A 62 0.59 12.68 4.33
N GLY A 63 0.15 13.76 3.65
CA GLY A 63 0.26 13.90 2.20
C GLY A 63 -0.78 13.09 1.42
N THR A 64 -0.63 13.04 0.10
CA THR A 64 -1.64 12.52 -0.83
C THR A 64 -1.95 11.02 -0.67
N MET A 65 -1.01 10.22 -0.15
CA MET A 65 -1.20 8.78 0.06
C MET A 65 -1.86 8.44 1.40
N ALA A 66 -2.04 9.42 2.29
CA ALA A 66 -2.68 9.19 3.60
C ALA A 66 -4.12 8.64 3.49
N ILE A 67 -4.82 8.94 2.39
CA ILE A 67 -6.17 8.43 2.08
C ILE A 67 -6.18 6.89 2.03
N SER A 68 -5.10 6.27 1.55
CA SER A 68 -4.96 4.83 1.38
C SER A 68 -4.18 4.17 2.53
N GLU A 69 -3.10 4.81 3.02
CA GLU A 69 -2.14 4.15 3.89
C GLU A 69 -2.52 4.12 5.38
N LYS A 70 -3.33 5.07 5.86
CA LYS A 70 -3.74 5.06 7.29
C LYS A 70 -4.47 3.80 7.70
N SER A 71 -5.35 3.29 6.86
CA SER A 71 -6.12 2.08 7.14
C SER A 71 -5.24 0.82 7.14
N VAL A 72 -4.16 0.82 6.37
CA VAL A 72 -3.16 -0.27 6.36
C VAL A 72 -2.45 -0.34 7.71
N VAL A 73 -2.02 0.80 8.27
CA VAL A 73 -1.45 0.88 9.63
C VAL A 73 -2.40 0.31 10.68
N ASP A 74 -3.70 0.63 10.58
CA ASP A 74 -4.71 0.09 11.49
C ASP A 74 -4.76 -1.45 11.42
N ALA A 75 -4.66 -2.05 10.24
CA ALA A 75 -4.69 -3.49 10.05
C ALA A 75 -3.42 -4.17 10.60
N GLU A 76 -2.23 -3.59 10.39
CA GLU A 76 -0.97 -4.06 10.99
C GLU A 76 -1.00 -4.00 12.52
N GLN A 77 -1.47 -2.89 13.08
CA GLN A 77 -1.63 -2.71 14.52
C GLN A 77 -2.68 -3.65 15.10
N MET A 78 -3.72 -3.99 14.34
CA MET A 78 -4.70 -4.99 14.75
C MET A 78 -4.06 -6.38 14.86
N ALA A 79 -3.32 -6.81 13.82
CA ALA A 79 -2.61 -8.08 13.82
C ALA A 79 -1.62 -8.18 14.98
N ILE A 80 -0.83 -7.12 15.21
CA ILE A 80 0.12 -7.06 16.34
C ILE A 80 -0.61 -7.17 17.68
N ALA A 81 -1.72 -6.48 17.85
CA ALA A 81 -2.50 -6.53 19.10
C ALA A 81 -3.08 -7.93 19.34
N GLU A 82 -3.61 -8.60 18.32
CA GLU A 82 -4.12 -9.97 18.42
C GLU A 82 -3.01 -10.95 18.78
N ILE A 83 -1.85 -10.85 18.16
CA ILE A 83 -0.68 -11.68 18.46
C ILE A 83 -0.21 -11.44 19.90
N ASN A 84 -0.14 -10.20 20.33
CA ASN A 84 0.26 -9.84 21.69
C ASN A 84 -0.74 -10.37 22.73
N GLN A 85 -2.03 -10.28 22.45
CA GLN A 85 -3.08 -10.83 23.32
C GLN A 85 -2.99 -12.37 23.42
N ALA A 86 -2.54 -13.03 22.35
CA ALA A 86 -2.32 -14.49 22.32
C ALA A 86 -0.98 -14.92 22.95
N GLY A 87 -0.19 -14.02 23.55
CA GLY A 87 1.07 -14.33 24.22
C GLY A 87 2.33 -13.86 23.50
N GLY A 88 2.16 -13.15 22.37
CA GLY A 88 3.26 -12.57 21.60
C GLY A 88 3.96 -13.57 20.68
N VAL A 89 5.24 -13.31 20.38
CA VAL A 89 6.10 -14.15 19.54
C VAL A 89 7.27 -14.66 20.37
N LEU A 90 7.50 -15.96 20.42
CA LEU A 90 8.51 -16.61 21.27
C LEU A 90 8.38 -16.17 22.76
N GLY A 91 7.14 -15.95 23.25
CA GLY A 91 6.88 -15.48 24.61
C GLY A 91 7.19 -13.98 24.85
N LYS A 92 7.49 -13.21 23.82
CA LYS A 92 7.77 -11.78 23.89
C LYS A 92 6.65 -10.97 23.22
N GLN A 93 6.33 -9.80 23.77
CA GLN A 93 5.38 -8.89 23.14
C GLN A 93 6.02 -8.19 21.93
N ILE A 94 5.23 -7.91 20.89
CA ILE A 94 5.66 -7.09 19.76
C ILE A 94 5.47 -5.62 20.14
N GLU A 95 6.52 -4.82 20.00
CA GLU A 95 6.49 -3.36 20.12
C GLU A 95 6.59 -2.74 18.73
N ALA A 96 5.51 -2.09 18.26
CA ALA A 96 5.49 -1.44 16.96
C ALA A 96 5.97 0.02 17.07
N ILE A 97 6.94 0.39 16.25
CA ILE A 97 7.43 1.76 16.10
C ILE A 97 6.91 2.30 14.77
N LEU A 98 6.04 3.31 14.85
CA LEU A 98 5.37 3.91 13.71
C LEU A 98 6.14 5.14 13.22
N GLU A 99 6.42 5.19 11.91
CA GLU A 99 7.04 6.34 11.23
C GLU A 99 6.18 6.81 10.06
N ASP A 100 6.09 8.14 9.90
CA ASP A 100 5.39 8.78 8.78
C ASP A 100 6.34 9.02 7.62
N GLY A 101 6.07 8.37 6.48
CA GLY A 101 6.78 8.59 5.22
C GLY A 101 6.32 9.83 4.46
N ALA A 102 5.25 10.51 4.93
CA ALA A 102 4.76 11.82 4.48
C ALA A 102 4.47 11.90 2.96
N SER A 103 4.19 10.78 2.29
CA SER A 103 4.06 10.70 0.82
C SER A 103 5.30 11.19 0.04
N ASP A 104 6.45 11.23 0.71
CA ASP A 104 7.73 11.72 0.17
C ASP A 104 8.78 10.62 0.17
N TRP A 105 9.22 10.21 -1.00
CA TRP A 105 10.07 9.02 -1.16
C TRP A 105 11.43 9.12 -0.46
N PRO A 106 12.16 10.25 -0.49
CA PRO A 106 13.36 10.45 0.33
C PRO A 106 13.11 10.27 1.82
N THR A 107 11.98 10.78 2.34
CA THR A 107 11.57 10.63 3.74
C THR A 107 11.38 9.16 4.11
N PHE A 108 10.81 8.34 3.23
CA PHE A 108 10.73 6.88 3.45
C PHE A 108 12.12 6.25 3.67
N ALA A 109 13.12 6.59 2.86
CA ALA A 109 14.48 6.07 3.01
C ALA A 109 15.15 6.53 4.32
N GLU A 110 14.94 7.79 4.72
CA GLU A 110 15.41 8.33 6.00
C GLU A 110 14.76 7.58 7.18
N LYS A 111 13.44 7.41 7.16
CA LYS A 111 12.68 6.73 8.21
C LYS A 111 13.03 5.24 8.30
N ALA A 112 13.20 4.56 7.17
CA ALA A 112 13.69 3.18 7.16
C ALA A 112 15.07 3.07 7.81
N THR A 113 15.98 3.99 7.50
CA THR A 113 17.32 4.06 8.12
C THR A 113 17.23 4.27 9.63
N LYS A 114 16.36 5.19 10.09
CA LYS A 114 16.13 5.45 11.52
C LYS A 114 15.61 4.20 12.24
N LEU A 115 14.57 3.55 11.70
CA LEU A 115 13.99 2.34 12.28
C LEU A 115 15.03 1.23 12.45
N ILE A 116 15.91 1.05 11.46
CA ILE A 116 16.95 0.01 11.49
C ILE A 116 18.11 0.40 12.43
N ASP A 117 18.66 1.60 12.28
CA ASP A 117 19.90 1.97 12.94
C ASP A 117 19.72 2.49 14.36
N GLN A 118 18.65 3.23 14.62
CA GLN A 118 18.41 3.87 15.91
C GLN A 118 17.44 3.05 16.76
N ASP A 119 16.28 2.69 16.18
CA ASP A 119 15.24 2.00 16.93
C ASP A 119 15.50 0.49 17.04
N LYS A 120 16.39 -0.08 16.16
CA LYS A 120 16.82 -1.48 16.18
C LYS A 120 15.64 -2.45 16.00
N VAL A 121 14.75 -2.14 15.06
CA VAL A 121 13.65 -3.04 14.72
C VAL A 121 14.18 -4.30 14.03
N THR A 122 13.48 -5.43 14.19
CA THR A 122 13.87 -6.71 13.57
C THR A 122 13.31 -6.88 12.16
N THR A 123 12.24 -6.16 11.83
CA THR A 123 11.63 -6.11 10.51
C THR A 123 10.82 -4.82 10.34
N ILE A 124 10.48 -4.48 9.10
CA ILE A 124 9.61 -3.34 8.79
C ILE A 124 8.45 -3.83 7.92
N PHE A 125 7.23 -3.40 8.26
CA PHE A 125 6.04 -3.50 7.44
C PHE A 125 5.78 -2.15 6.82
N GLY A 126 5.46 -2.09 5.51
CA GLY A 126 5.16 -0.79 4.97
C GLY A 126 5.45 -0.55 3.50
N CYS A 127 5.42 0.74 3.18
CA CYS A 127 5.37 1.34 1.87
C CYS A 127 4.04 1.05 1.15
N TRP A 128 3.66 1.99 0.28
CA TRP A 128 2.57 1.80 -0.67
C TRP A 128 3.07 1.96 -2.10
N THR A 129 3.59 3.14 -2.44
CA THR A 129 4.01 3.40 -3.80
C THR A 129 5.25 2.57 -4.17
N SER A 130 5.32 2.09 -5.41
CA SER A 130 6.55 1.45 -5.90
C SER A 130 7.75 2.40 -5.84
N ALA A 131 7.51 3.70 -5.88
CA ALA A 131 8.57 4.69 -5.73
C ALA A 131 9.11 4.75 -4.28
N SER A 132 8.26 4.70 -3.25
CA SER A 132 8.72 4.60 -1.86
C SER A 132 9.45 3.28 -1.62
N ARG A 133 8.91 2.13 -2.12
CA ARG A 133 9.61 0.84 -2.05
C ARG A 133 11.00 0.90 -2.70
N LYS A 134 11.10 1.47 -3.90
CA LYS A 134 12.40 1.60 -4.59
C LYS A 134 13.37 2.57 -3.90
N ALA A 135 12.86 3.58 -3.21
CA ALA A 135 13.68 4.49 -2.39
C ALA A 135 14.28 3.78 -1.17
N VAL A 136 13.52 2.90 -0.52
CA VAL A 136 13.99 2.14 0.66
C VAL A 136 14.80 0.90 0.29
N LEU A 137 14.62 0.32 -0.91
CA LEU A 137 15.29 -0.92 -1.34
C LEU A 137 16.82 -0.90 -1.11
N PRO A 138 17.59 0.14 -1.51
CA PRO A 138 19.02 0.19 -1.22
C PRO A 138 19.35 0.16 0.27
N VAL A 139 18.51 0.76 1.13
CA VAL A 139 18.69 0.74 2.58
C VAL A 139 18.58 -0.68 3.10
N PHE A 140 17.53 -1.41 2.69
CA PHE A 140 17.32 -2.79 3.10
C PHE A 140 18.41 -3.75 2.59
N GLU A 141 18.87 -3.56 1.36
CA GLU A 141 19.95 -4.38 0.78
C GLU A 141 21.30 -4.12 1.47
N GLN A 142 21.69 -2.86 1.67
CA GLN A 142 22.94 -2.49 2.32
C GLN A 142 23.00 -2.94 3.79
N LYS A 143 21.86 -2.87 4.49
CA LYS A 143 21.75 -3.24 5.91
C LYS A 143 21.35 -4.70 6.11
N ASN A 144 21.14 -5.43 5.02
CA ASN A 144 20.65 -6.83 5.02
C ASN A 144 19.37 -7.01 5.86
N HIS A 145 18.45 -6.04 5.80
CA HIS A 145 17.22 -6.03 6.60
C HIS A 145 16.02 -6.58 5.83
N MET A 146 14.82 -6.67 6.45
CA MET A 146 13.60 -7.20 5.83
C MET A 146 12.48 -6.17 5.79
N LEU A 147 11.86 -6.03 4.60
CA LEU A 147 10.62 -5.29 4.36
C LEU A 147 9.51 -6.28 3.98
N TRP A 148 8.34 -6.13 4.61
CA TRP A 148 7.08 -6.76 4.19
C TRP A 148 6.23 -5.69 3.50
N TYR A 149 6.07 -5.85 2.18
CA TYR A 149 5.43 -4.86 1.31
C TYR A 149 4.01 -5.32 0.94
N PRO A 150 2.93 -4.65 1.44
CA PRO A 150 1.58 -5.19 1.38
C PRO A 150 0.77 -4.77 0.17
N VAL A 151 1.36 -4.13 -0.83
CA VAL A 151 0.62 -3.50 -1.94
C VAL A 151 0.97 -4.14 -3.27
N GLN A 152 0.01 -4.15 -4.20
CA GLN A 152 0.25 -4.54 -5.58
C GLN A 152 1.39 -3.71 -6.20
N TYR A 153 2.07 -4.29 -7.19
CA TYR A 153 3.16 -3.60 -7.85
C TYR A 153 3.37 -4.07 -9.30
N GLU A 154 4.25 -3.39 -10.01
CA GLU A 154 4.53 -3.62 -11.43
C GLU A 154 5.36 -4.86 -11.74
N GLY A 155 5.81 -5.60 -10.74
CA GLY A 155 6.76 -6.69 -10.93
C GLY A 155 8.17 -6.20 -11.26
N GLN A 156 8.94 -7.02 -11.98
CA GLN A 156 10.29 -6.72 -12.49
C GLN A 156 11.32 -6.45 -11.39
N GLU A 157 11.09 -6.96 -10.19
CA GLU A 157 11.95 -6.82 -9.04
C GLU A 157 12.10 -8.17 -8.32
N CYS A 158 13.30 -8.46 -7.84
CA CYS A 158 13.63 -9.65 -7.09
C CYS A 158 14.72 -9.32 -6.06
N SER A 159 14.29 -8.92 -4.87
CA SER A 159 15.19 -8.68 -3.74
C SER A 159 14.99 -9.73 -2.67
N LYS A 160 16.08 -10.24 -2.11
CA LYS A 160 16.00 -11.14 -0.93
C LYS A 160 15.52 -10.43 0.33
N ASN A 161 15.50 -9.11 0.29
CA ASN A 161 15.20 -8.25 1.43
C ASN A 161 13.73 -7.80 1.46
N ILE A 162 12.94 -8.12 0.42
CA ILE A 162 11.53 -7.73 0.35
C ILE A 162 10.65 -8.97 0.20
N PHE A 163 9.63 -9.06 1.04
CA PHE A 163 8.50 -9.98 0.92
C PHE A 163 7.30 -9.21 0.38
N TYR A 164 6.74 -9.67 -0.73
CA TYR A 164 5.66 -9.01 -1.46
C TYR A 164 4.35 -9.72 -1.12
N THR A 165 3.55 -9.14 -0.24
CA THR A 165 2.25 -9.72 0.14
C THR A 165 1.07 -9.17 -0.66
N GLY A 166 1.28 -8.10 -1.43
CA GLY A 166 0.35 -7.63 -2.44
C GLY A 166 0.50 -8.34 -3.80
N ALA A 167 -0.37 -8.01 -4.75
CA ALA A 167 -0.46 -8.66 -6.05
C ALA A 167 0.78 -8.43 -6.95
N ALA A 168 1.25 -9.48 -7.60
CA ALA A 168 2.09 -9.39 -8.79
C ALA A 168 1.23 -9.08 -10.05
N PRO A 169 1.82 -8.65 -11.19
CA PRO A 169 1.04 -8.26 -12.37
C PRO A 169 0.07 -9.32 -12.89
N ASN A 170 0.46 -10.60 -12.85
CA ASN A 170 -0.39 -11.71 -13.27
C ASN A 170 -1.52 -12.04 -12.29
N GLN A 171 -1.56 -11.38 -11.15
CA GLN A 171 -2.59 -11.53 -10.12
C GLN A 171 -3.54 -10.33 -10.03
N GLN A 172 -3.34 -9.29 -10.87
CA GLN A 172 -4.18 -8.09 -10.91
C GLN A 172 -4.31 -7.51 -12.32
N ILE A 173 -3.23 -7.00 -12.90
CA ILE A 173 -3.22 -6.27 -14.19
C ILE A 173 -3.65 -7.21 -15.33
N GLU A 174 -2.96 -8.33 -15.49
CA GLU A 174 -3.18 -9.23 -16.63
C GLU A 174 -4.60 -9.81 -16.66
N PRO A 175 -5.14 -10.38 -15.56
CA PRO A 175 -6.49 -10.92 -15.57
C PRO A 175 -7.56 -9.84 -15.74
N SER A 176 -7.34 -8.62 -15.25
CA SER A 176 -8.29 -7.52 -15.43
C SER A 176 -8.36 -7.03 -16.88
N VAL A 177 -7.23 -6.98 -17.59
CA VAL A 177 -7.21 -6.68 -19.03
C VAL A 177 -7.95 -7.77 -19.82
N ASP A 178 -7.73 -9.05 -19.50
CA ASP A 178 -8.42 -10.16 -20.14
C ASP A 178 -9.94 -10.09 -19.94
N TRP A 179 -10.35 -9.84 -18.70
CA TRP A 179 -11.78 -9.70 -18.38
C TRP A 179 -12.43 -8.52 -19.11
N LEU A 180 -11.73 -7.37 -19.17
CA LEU A 180 -12.23 -6.19 -19.89
C LEU A 180 -12.40 -6.44 -21.39
N LEU A 181 -11.42 -7.09 -22.02
CA LEU A 181 -11.47 -7.45 -23.45
C LEU A 181 -12.64 -8.37 -23.77
N GLN A 182 -13.01 -9.25 -22.85
CA GLN A 182 -14.12 -10.18 -22.99
C GLN A 182 -15.49 -9.55 -22.72
N ASN A 183 -15.55 -8.60 -21.77
CA ASN A 183 -16.84 -8.14 -21.21
C ASN A 183 -17.18 -6.68 -21.51
N LYS A 184 -16.19 -5.80 -21.82
CA LYS A 184 -16.41 -4.35 -21.89
C LYS A 184 -16.00 -3.71 -23.22
N GLY A 185 -15.03 -4.27 -23.93
CA GLY A 185 -14.63 -3.77 -25.22
C GLY A 185 -13.13 -3.83 -25.49
N LYS A 186 -12.74 -3.29 -26.67
CA LYS A 186 -11.36 -3.43 -27.17
C LYS A 186 -10.58 -2.12 -27.25
N GLU A 187 -11.23 -0.97 -27.09
CA GLU A 187 -10.57 0.35 -27.12
C GLU A 187 -10.38 0.86 -25.70
N PHE A 188 -9.11 1.17 -25.37
CA PHE A 188 -8.67 1.51 -24.02
C PHE A 188 -7.99 2.87 -24.00
N PHE A 189 -8.39 3.74 -23.07
CA PHE A 189 -7.62 4.90 -22.65
C PHE A 189 -6.97 4.62 -21.31
N LEU A 190 -5.63 4.83 -21.22
CA LEU A 190 -4.89 4.57 -20.00
C LEU A 190 -4.62 5.90 -19.27
N VAL A 191 -4.94 5.96 -17.98
CA VAL A 191 -4.63 7.13 -17.15
C VAL A 191 -3.85 6.68 -15.92
N GLY A 192 -2.79 7.39 -15.56
CA GLY A 192 -1.95 7.00 -14.42
C GLY A 192 -1.29 8.18 -13.71
N SER A 193 -0.84 7.94 -12.50
CA SER A 193 0.08 8.84 -11.81
C SER A 193 1.48 8.76 -12.43
N ASP A 194 2.20 9.89 -12.44
CA ASP A 194 3.50 9.98 -13.12
C ASP A 194 4.64 9.47 -12.23
N TYR A 195 4.70 8.15 -12.03
CA TYR A 195 5.83 7.47 -11.38
C TYR A 195 5.95 6.02 -11.85
N VAL A 196 6.89 5.25 -11.30
CA VAL A 196 7.30 3.94 -11.83
C VAL A 196 6.16 2.93 -11.97
N PHE A 197 5.27 2.79 -10.95
CA PHE A 197 4.20 1.79 -11.01
C PHE A 197 3.23 2.02 -12.19
N PRO A 198 2.56 3.20 -12.33
CA PRO A 198 1.62 3.42 -13.43
C PRO A 198 2.26 3.31 -14.80
N ARG A 199 3.48 3.85 -14.96
CA ARG A 199 4.20 3.80 -16.25
C ARG A 199 4.53 2.37 -16.66
N THR A 200 4.98 1.55 -15.72
CA THR A 200 5.30 0.14 -16.00
C THR A 200 4.03 -0.70 -16.17
N ALA A 201 3.02 -0.50 -15.31
CA ALA A 201 1.72 -1.15 -15.45
C ALA A 201 1.08 -0.86 -16.82
N ASN A 202 1.07 0.40 -17.25
CA ASN A 202 0.55 0.78 -18.55
C ASN A 202 1.37 0.16 -19.71
N THR A 203 2.69 -0.02 -19.53
CA THR A 203 3.51 -0.75 -20.52
C THR A 203 3.10 -2.21 -20.62
N ILE A 204 2.82 -2.88 -19.51
CA ILE A 204 2.30 -4.25 -19.49
C ILE A 204 0.94 -4.33 -20.17
N ILE A 205 0.03 -3.40 -19.83
CA ILE A 205 -1.33 -3.33 -20.41
C ILE A 205 -1.24 -3.16 -21.94
N LYS A 206 -0.43 -2.23 -22.42
CA LYS A 206 -0.23 -2.01 -23.88
C LYS A 206 0.27 -3.26 -24.59
N ALA A 207 1.27 -3.93 -24.02
CA ALA A 207 1.83 -5.15 -24.60
C ALA A 207 0.79 -6.28 -24.63
N GLN A 208 -0.02 -6.44 -23.58
CA GLN A 208 -1.09 -7.44 -23.51
C GLN A 208 -2.23 -7.11 -24.47
N LEU A 209 -2.67 -5.83 -24.56
CA LEU A 209 -3.69 -5.40 -25.53
C LEU A 209 -3.24 -5.73 -26.96
N GLN A 210 -2.01 -5.39 -27.32
CA GLN A 210 -1.44 -5.71 -28.63
C GLN A 210 -1.45 -7.23 -28.91
N ALA A 211 -1.06 -8.04 -27.92
CA ALA A 211 -1.02 -9.49 -28.07
C ALA A 211 -2.43 -10.14 -28.20
N LYS A 212 -3.45 -9.50 -27.61
CA LYS A 212 -4.81 -10.05 -27.49
C LYS A 212 -5.85 -9.32 -28.38
N GLY A 213 -5.41 -8.47 -29.29
CA GLY A 213 -6.28 -7.79 -30.25
C GLY A 213 -7.13 -6.66 -29.66
N GLY A 214 -6.69 -6.09 -28.53
CA GLY A 214 -7.16 -4.81 -28.01
C GLY A 214 -6.37 -3.64 -28.59
N LYS A 215 -6.85 -2.42 -28.35
CA LYS A 215 -6.25 -1.19 -28.89
C LYS A 215 -6.17 -0.13 -27.79
N MET A 216 -4.97 0.36 -27.51
CA MET A 216 -4.77 1.58 -26.74
C MET A 216 -5.01 2.78 -27.65
N VAL A 217 -6.03 3.61 -27.35
CA VAL A 217 -6.40 4.80 -28.14
C VAL A 217 -5.86 6.09 -27.54
N GLY A 218 -5.40 6.07 -26.30
CA GLY A 218 -4.76 7.21 -25.65
C GLY A 218 -4.14 6.80 -24.30
N GLU A 219 -3.18 7.60 -23.87
CA GLU A 219 -2.48 7.44 -22.60
C GLU A 219 -2.08 8.80 -22.05
N ASP A 220 -2.30 9.03 -20.76
CA ASP A 220 -1.88 10.28 -20.13
C ASP A 220 -1.54 10.07 -18.64
N TYR A 221 -0.76 10.99 -18.08
CA TYR A 221 -0.26 10.91 -16.73
C TYR A 221 -0.43 12.22 -15.97
N LEU A 222 -0.70 12.10 -14.67
CA LEU A 222 -0.75 13.20 -13.71
C LEU A 222 0.40 13.09 -12.70
N PRO A 223 1.03 14.18 -12.29
CA PRO A 223 1.86 14.15 -11.10
C PRO A 223 1.08 13.56 -9.91
N LEU A 224 1.73 12.74 -9.09
CA LEU A 224 1.09 12.13 -7.91
C LEU A 224 0.51 13.23 -7.01
N GLY A 225 -0.76 13.10 -6.63
CA GLY A 225 -1.49 14.10 -5.83
C GLY A 225 -2.05 15.30 -6.62
N SER A 226 -1.80 15.38 -7.94
CA SER A 226 -2.40 16.44 -8.76
C SER A 226 -3.92 16.27 -8.88
N THR A 227 -4.65 17.37 -8.75
CA THR A 227 -6.10 17.44 -8.96
C THR A 227 -6.51 18.07 -10.29
N GLU A 228 -5.52 18.43 -11.12
CA GLU A 228 -5.72 19.09 -12.43
C GLU A 228 -6.02 18.05 -13.53
N VAL A 229 -7.22 17.48 -13.48
CA VAL A 229 -7.63 16.34 -14.34
C VAL A 229 -8.40 16.76 -15.59
N THR A 230 -8.77 18.02 -15.75
CA THR A 230 -9.64 18.53 -16.85
C THR A 230 -9.09 18.19 -18.24
N ALA A 231 -7.79 18.35 -18.43
CA ALA A 231 -7.15 18.05 -19.71
C ALA A 231 -7.27 16.56 -20.08
N ILE A 232 -7.07 15.68 -19.11
CA ILE A 232 -7.19 14.22 -19.29
C ILE A 232 -8.63 13.82 -19.60
N ILE A 233 -9.61 14.36 -18.89
CA ILE A 233 -11.04 14.11 -19.15
C ILE A 233 -11.40 14.52 -20.59
N THR A 234 -10.88 15.66 -21.06
CA THR A 234 -11.08 16.12 -22.45
C THR A 234 -10.46 15.15 -23.46
N LYS A 235 -9.24 14.68 -23.21
CA LYS A 235 -8.56 13.69 -24.08
C LYS A 235 -9.30 12.36 -24.11
N ILE A 236 -9.81 11.87 -22.98
CA ILE A 236 -10.63 10.64 -22.93
C ILE A 236 -11.86 10.79 -23.82
N LYS A 237 -12.60 11.89 -23.70
CA LYS A 237 -13.79 12.16 -24.50
C LYS A 237 -13.50 12.24 -26.01
N GLN A 238 -12.35 12.81 -26.37
CA GLN A 238 -11.92 12.88 -27.77
C GLN A 238 -11.46 11.54 -28.32
N ALA A 239 -10.73 10.73 -27.53
CA ALA A 239 -10.18 9.45 -27.93
C ALA A 239 -11.25 8.33 -27.97
N LEU A 240 -12.28 8.46 -27.13
CA LEU A 240 -13.38 7.49 -27.01
C LEU A 240 -14.75 8.14 -27.30
N PRO A 241 -15.00 8.69 -28.50
CA PRO A 241 -16.24 9.44 -28.80
C PRO A 241 -17.50 8.59 -28.71
N ASN A 242 -17.37 7.28 -28.88
CA ASN A 242 -18.47 6.33 -28.85
C ASN A 242 -18.51 5.50 -27.53
N GLY A 243 -17.67 5.80 -26.57
CA GLY A 243 -17.43 5.01 -25.36
C GLY A 243 -16.23 4.09 -25.52
N GLY A 244 -15.84 3.46 -24.42
CA GLY A 244 -14.70 2.54 -24.35
C GLY A 244 -14.17 2.44 -22.94
N VAL A 245 -13.16 1.62 -22.74
CA VAL A 245 -12.60 1.31 -21.42
C VAL A 245 -11.62 2.39 -20.96
N ILE A 246 -11.76 2.83 -19.73
CA ILE A 246 -10.75 3.64 -19.04
C ILE A 246 -10.00 2.71 -18.09
N TYR A 247 -8.70 2.55 -18.29
CA TYR A 247 -7.86 1.82 -17.33
C TYR A 247 -7.15 2.80 -16.43
N ASN A 248 -7.48 2.77 -15.13
CA ASN A 248 -7.06 3.73 -14.13
C ASN A 248 -5.94 3.16 -13.25
N THR A 249 -4.75 3.75 -13.35
CA THR A 249 -3.58 3.50 -12.51
C THR A 249 -3.19 4.74 -11.68
N LEU A 250 -4.12 5.68 -11.47
CA LEU A 250 -3.94 6.81 -10.54
C LEU A 250 -3.87 6.32 -9.10
N ASN A 251 -3.13 7.04 -8.27
CA ASN A 251 -3.01 6.79 -6.83
C ASN A 251 -3.29 8.07 -6.03
N GLY A 252 -3.71 7.88 -4.76
CA GLY A 252 -3.94 8.97 -3.83
C GLY A 252 -5.10 9.90 -4.21
N ASP A 253 -5.02 11.15 -3.76
CA ASP A 253 -6.09 12.16 -3.89
C ASP A 253 -6.46 12.51 -5.32
N SER A 254 -5.58 12.25 -6.31
CA SER A 254 -5.89 12.44 -7.73
C SER A 254 -7.14 11.70 -8.18
N ASN A 255 -7.42 10.54 -7.57
CA ASN A 255 -8.63 9.75 -7.87
C ASN A 255 -9.92 10.49 -7.49
N VAL A 256 -9.91 11.26 -6.41
CA VAL A 256 -11.08 12.03 -5.96
C VAL A 256 -11.48 13.05 -7.04
N ALA A 257 -10.52 13.82 -7.53
CA ALA A 257 -10.76 14.80 -8.59
C ALA A 257 -11.15 14.13 -9.90
N PHE A 258 -10.48 13.02 -10.25
CA PHE A 258 -10.69 12.30 -11.50
C PHE A 258 -12.12 11.78 -11.62
N PHE A 259 -12.61 11.01 -10.66
CA PHE A 259 -13.95 10.41 -10.74
C PHE A 259 -15.07 11.44 -10.64
N LYS A 260 -14.90 12.49 -9.82
CA LYS A 260 -15.88 13.61 -9.78
C LYS A 260 -15.99 14.32 -11.11
N GLN A 261 -14.87 14.64 -11.77
CA GLN A 261 -14.89 15.29 -13.08
C GLN A 261 -15.30 14.34 -14.21
N LEU A 262 -14.96 13.05 -14.13
CA LEU A 262 -15.39 12.02 -15.09
C LEU A 262 -16.93 11.97 -15.16
N GLN A 263 -17.57 11.84 -13.99
CA GLN A 263 -19.04 11.84 -13.90
C GLN A 263 -19.64 13.19 -14.34
N GLY A 264 -19.07 14.33 -13.89
CA GLY A 264 -19.51 15.66 -14.27
C GLY A 264 -19.41 15.93 -15.78
N ALA A 265 -18.50 15.25 -16.49
CA ALA A 265 -18.36 15.31 -17.93
C ALA A 265 -19.32 14.36 -18.69
N GLY A 266 -20.18 13.60 -17.97
CA GLY A 266 -21.10 12.63 -18.53
C GLY A 266 -20.45 11.33 -19.02
N LEU A 267 -19.25 11.01 -18.53
CA LEU A 267 -18.53 9.79 -18.87
C LEU A 267 -18.84 8.67 -17.84
N GLY A 268 -20.12 8.25 -17.79
CA GLY A 268 -20.61 7.24 -16.87
C GLY A 268 -20.24 5.80 -17.25
N PRO A 269 -20.34 4.85 -16.29
CA PRO A 269 -19.83 3.49 -16.39
C PRO A 269 -20.46 2.63 -17.49
N ASP A 270 -21.71 2.90 -17.88
CA ASP A 270 -22.40 2.16 -18.95
C ASP A 270 -21.65 2.27 -20.28
N LYS A 271 -21.12 3.45 -20.56
CA LYS A 271 -20.44 3.77 -21.83
C LYS A 271 -18.92 3.89 -21.67
N TYR A 272 -18.47 4.27 -20.49
CA TYR A 272 -17.06 4.47 -20.12
C TYR A 272 -16.71 3.69 -18.85
N PRO A 273 -16.81 2.34 -18.86
CA PRO A 273 -16.41 1.56 -17.70
C PRO A 273 -14.95 1.81 -17.37
N SER A 274 -14.65 2.11 -16.12
CA SER A 274 -13.27 2.15 -15.66
C SER A 274 -12.90 0.88 -14.91
N MET A 275 -11.66 0.41 -15.11
CA MET A 275 -10.99 -0.58 -14.26
C MET A 275 -9.90 0.11 -13.47
N SER A 276 -9.96 0.02 -12.16
CA SER A 276 -8.98 0.61 -11.25
C SER A 276 -8.13 -0.48 -10.58
N VAL A 277 -6.86 -0.18 -10.32
CA VAL A 277 -5.93 -1.06 -9.61
C VAL A 277 -5.38 -0.40 -8.33
N SER A 278 -5.99 0.71 -7.91
CA SER A 278 -5.67 1.44 -6.68
C SER A 278 -6.90 2.12 -6.07
N ILE A 279 -8.10 1.64 -6.42
CA ILE A 279 -9.38 2.02 -5.79
C ILE A 279 -9.93 0.78 -5.10
N ALA A 280 -10.05 0.85 -3.79
CA ALA A 280 -10.67 -0.17 -2.97
C ALA A 280 -11.75 0.47 -2.06
N GLU A 281 -12.25 -0.24 -1.08
CA GLU A 281 -13.40 0.20 -0.26
C GLU A 281 -13.16 1.55 0.45
N GLU A 282 -11.93 1.82 0.94
CA GLU A 282 -11.62 3.10 1.60
C GLU A 282 -11.64 4.26 0.59
N GLU A 283 -11.10 4.06 -0.60
CA GLU A 283 -11.13 5.07 -1.66
C GLU A 283 -12.57 5.30 -2.15
N VAL A 284 -13.40 4.25 -2.27
CA VAL A 284 -14.82 4.41 -2.62
C VAL A 284 -15.54 5.25 -1.58
N LYS A 285 -15.27 5.01 -0.27
CA LYS A 285 -15.84 5.79 0.83
C LYS A 285 -15.41 7.26 0.76
N ALA A 286 -14.14 7.52 0.48
CA ALA A 286 -13.58 8.88 0.44
C ALA A 286 -14.00 9.68 -0.80
N ILE A 287 -14.09 9.03 -1.97
CA ILE A 287 -14.50 9.66 -3.24
C ILE A 287 -16.00 9.91 -3.24
N GLY A 288 -16.77 8.94 -2.73
CA GLY A 288 -18.21 8.88 -2.73
C GLY A 288 -18.75 7.84 -3.71
N THR A 289 -19.63 6.98 -3.22
CA THR A 289 -20.22 5.87 -3.96
C THR A 289 -20.87 6.29 -5.28
N ASP A 290 -21.56 7.43 -5.29
CA ASP A 290 -22.27 7.93 -6.48
C ASP A 290 -21.33 8.20 -7.67
N TYR A 291 -20.05 8.52 -7.40
CA TYR A 291 -19.05 8.76 -8.45
C TYR A 291 -18.43 7.48 -9.01
N LEU A 292 -18.55 6.37 -8.27
CA LEU A 292 -17.85 5.13 -8.58
C LEU A 292 -18.77 3.95 -8.89
N LYS A 293 -20.06 4.04 -8.52
CA LYS A 293 -21.05 2.98 -8.77
C LYS A 293 -21.02 2.52 -10.24
N GLY A 294 -20.92 1.20 -10.45
CA GLY A 294 -20.87 0.58 -11.77
C GLY A 294 -19.49 0.58 -12.42
N HIS A 295 -18.50 1.23 -11.82
CA HIS A 295 -17.09 1.08 -12.20
C HIS A 295 -16.45 -0.14 -11.52
N TYR A 296 -15.29 -0.56 -11.98
CA TYR A 296 -14.65 -1.82 -11.61
C TYR A 296 -13.31 -1.60 -10.92
N ALA A 297 -12.92 -2.55 -10.07
CA ALA A 297 -11.57 -2.66 -9.55
C ALA A 297 -11.10 -4.12 -9.59
N ALA A 298 -9.79 -4.30 -9.74
CA ALA A 298 -9.12 -5.58 -9.68
C ALA A 298 -8.25 -5.67 -8.44
N TRP A 299 -8.50 -6.68 -7.60
CA TRP A 299 -7.80 -6.94 -6.36
C TRP A 299 -7.71 -8.44 -6.06
N ASN A 300 -7.07 -8.82 -4.97
CA ASN A 300 -7.07 -10.19 -4.47
C ASN A 300 -8.16 -10.40 -3.42
N TYR A 301 -8.49 -9.35 -2.68
CA TYR A 301 -9.50 -9.35 -1.63
C TYR A 301 -10.47 -8.18 -1.80
N PHE A 302 -11.73 -8.40 -1.44
CA PHE A 302 -12.76 -7.41 -1.17
C PHE A 302 -13.44 -7.74 0.15
N GLN A 303 -13.93 -6.72 0.88
CA GLN A 303 -14.66 -6.94 2.14
C GLN A 303 -15.81 -7.95 1.99
N THR A 304 -16.37 -8.06 0.81
CA THR A 304 -17.52 -8.92 0.47
C THR A 304 -17.15 -10.37 0.17
N VAL A 305 -15.90 -10.78 0.33
CA VAL A 305 -15.50 -12.19 0.22
C VAL A 305 -16.23 -13.02 1.25
N ASP A 306 -16.88 -14.11 0.80
CA ASP A 306 -17.59 -15.03 1.68
C ASP A 306 -16.63 -15.91 2.47
N GLY A 307 -17.03 -16.24 3.70
CA GLY A 307 -16.33 -17.21 4.53
C GLY A 307 -16.12 -16.75 5.98
N PRO A 308 -15.95 -17.74 6.89
CA PRO A 308 -15.85 -17.45 8.31
C PRO A 308 -14.57 -16.68 8.70
N THR A 309 -13.47 -16.92 7.99
CA THR A 309 -12.19 -16.22 8.24
C THR A 309 -12.33 -14.73 7.89
N ASN A 310 -12.91 -14.41 6.73
CA ASN A 310 -13.18 -13.03 6.35
C ASN A 310 -14.15 -12.35 7.32
N LYS A 311 -15.25 -13.04 7.66
CA LYS A 311 -16.22 -12.48 8.63
C LYS A 311 -15.55 -12.14 9.95
N LYS A 312 -14.69 -13.01 10.48
CA LYS A 312 -13.94 -12.76 11.72
C LYS A 312 -13.03 -11.54 11.59
N PHE A 313 -12.31 -11.41 10.48
CA PHE A 313 -11.41 -10.28 10.22
C PHE A 313 -12.17 -8.95 10.15
N VAL A 314 -13.25 -8.90 9.36
CA VAL A 314 -14.10 -7.70 9.22
C VAL A 314 -14.75 -7.31 10.55
N ASP A 315 -15.31 -8.27 11.28
CA ASP A 315 -15.96 -8.01 12.56
C ASP A 315 -14.95 -7.49 13.59
N ALA A 316 -13.76 -8.09 13.68
CA ALA A 316 -12.69 -7.65 14.58
C ALA A 316 -12.21 -6.24 14.25
N PHE A 317 -12.02 -5.93 12.96
CA PHE A 317 -11.61 -4.61 12.51
C PHE A 317 -12.65 -3.55 12.87
N LYS A 318 -13.92 -3.81 12.56
CA LYS A 318 -15.03 -2.90 12.89
C LYS A 318 -15.25 -2.73 14.39
N ALA A 319 -15.09 -3.79 15.17
CA ALA A 319 -15.19 -3.72 16.63
C ALA A 319 -14.09 -2.81 17.22
N LYS A 320 -12.90 -2.82 16.65
CA LYS A 320 -11.76 -2.05 17.14
C LYS A 320 -11.74 -0.60 16.65
N TYR A 321 -12.11 -0.36 15.39
CA TYR A 321 -11.91 0.94 14.73
C TYR A 321 -13.22 1.68 14.38
N GLY A 322 -14.36 1.04 14.53
CA GLY A 322 -15.68 1.63 14.26
C GLY A 322 -16.51 0.83 13.25
N SER A 323 -17.82 0.76 13.51
CA SER A 323 -18.77 -0.04 12.71
C SER A 323 -18.92 0.44 11.26
N ASP A 324 -18.61 1.70 11.00
CA ASP A 324 -18.64 2.35 9.68
C ASP A 324 -17.35 2.16 8.88
N ARG A 325 -16.29 1.57 9.49
CA ARG A 325 -15.04 1.29 8.82
C ARG A 325 -15.18 0.11 7.85
N VAL A 326 -14.36 0.12 6.82
CA VAL A 326 -14.30 -0.93 5.80
C VAL A 326 -12.93 -1.61 5.81
N THR A 327 -12.86 -2.80 5.24
CA THR A 327 -11.61 -3.52 4.98
C THR A 327 -11.37 -3.61 3.47
N ASN A 328 -10.11 -3.70 3.06
CA ASN A 328 -9.71 -3.78 1.67
C ASN A 328 -8.46 -4.64 1.46
N ASP A 329 -8.07 -4.86 0.21
CA ASP A 329 -6.93 -5.72 -0.16
C ASP A 329 -5.60 -5.31 0.51
N PRO A 330 -5.11 -4.04 0.44
CA PRO A 330 -3.86 -3.68 1.10
C PRO A 330 -3.87 -3.87 2.63
N MET A 331 -5.01 -3.67 3.27
CA MET A 331 -5.19 -3.92 4.69
C MET A 331 -5.07 -5.41 5.01
N GLU A 332 -5.72 -6.24 4.21
CA GLU A 332 -5.68 -7.70 4.35
C GLU A 332 -4.27 -8.24 4.08
N ALA A 333 -3.61 -7.77 3.03
CA ALA A 333 -2.24 -8.14 2.71
C ALA A 333 -1.23 -7.74 3.81
N ALA A 334 -1.44 -6.59 4.46
CA ALA A 334 -0.65 -6.13 5.59
C ALA A 334 -0.89 -6.99 6.85
N TYR A 335 -2.15 -7.34 7.13
CA TYR A 335 -2.51 -8.27 8.20
C TYR A 335 -1.84 -9.63 8.00
N ILE A 336 -1.88 -10.18 6.79
CA ILE A 336 -1.19 -11.42 6.41
C ILE A 336 0.32 -11.30 6.64
N ALA A 337 0.93 -10.19 6.24
CA ALA A 337 2.38 -9.96 6.37
C ALA A 337 2.86 -10.10 7.82
N VAL A 338 2.12 -9.52 8.78
CA VAL A 338 2.46 -9.61 10.21
C VAL A 338 2.38 -11.06 10.72
N TYR A 339 1.35 -11.80 10.30
CA TYR A 339 1.19 -13.22 10.70
C TYR A 339 2.23 -14.13 10.07
N LEU A 340 2.57 -13.94 8.79
CA LEU A 340 3.63 -14.70 8.12
C LEU A 340 5.00 -14.42 8.74
N TRP A 341 5.30 -13.16 9.06
CA TRP A 341 6.51 -12.83 9.81
C TRP A 341 6.55 -13.51 11.17
N LYS A 342 5.45 -13.48 11.93
CA LYS A 342 5.33 -14.21 13.21
C LYS A 342 5.65 -15.70 13.04
N GLN A 343 5.01 -16.35 12.07
CA GLN A 343 5.23 -17.78 11.79
C GLN A 343 6.70 -18.06 11.43
N ALA A 344 7.32 -17.17 10.63
CA ALA A 344 8.73 -17.27 10.25
C ALA A 344 9.66 -17.18 11.46
N VAL A 345 9.42 -16.21 12.35
CA VAL A 345 10.20 -16.04 13.60
C VAL A 345 10.05 -17.26 14.52
N GLU A 346 8.84 -17.76 14.69
CA GLU A 346 8.57 -18.96 15.53
C GLU A 346 9.25 -20.21 14.96
N LYS A 347 9.20 -20.42 13.65
CA LYS A 347 9.86 -21.55 12.96
C LYS A 347 11.38 -21.40 13.01
N ALA A 348 11.91 -20.19 12.86
CA ALA A 348 13.33 -19.88 12.99
C ALA A 348 13.84 -19.92 14.45
N LYS A 349 12.93 -19.84 15.44
CA LYS A 349 13.21 -19.71 16.87
C LYS A 349 14.06 -18.48 17.23
N THR A 350 14.02 -17.45 16.42
CA THR A 350 14.74 -16.18 16.60
C THR A 350 14.08 -15.09 15.78
N ALA A 351 14.08 -13.85 16.29
CA ALA A 351 13.71 -12.66 15.53
C ALA A 351 14.93 -11.89 14.99
N ASP A 352 16.12 -12.14 15.57
CA ASP A 352 17.32 -11.34 15.31
C ASP A 352 18.20 -11.92 14.19
N ASP A 353 18.12 -13.23 13.91
CA ASP A 353 18.83 -13.88 12.81
C ASP A 353 18.00 -13.80 11.54
N LEU A 354 18.16 -12.70 10.81
CA LEU A 354 17.36 -12.39 9.63
C LEU A 354 17.48 -13.43 8.51
N GLU A 355 18.63 -14.09 8.36
CA GLU A 355 18.80 -15.15 7.35
C GLU A 355 17.96 -16.37 7.69
N LYS A 356 17.93 -16.77 8.97
CA LYS A 356 17.07 -17.87 9.42
C LYS A 356 15.59 -17.52 9.27
N VAL A 357 15.20 -16.28 9.60
CA VAL A 357 13.80 -15.83 9.45
C VAL A 357 13.38 -15.86 7.99
N ARG A 358 14.22 -15.33 7.06
CA ARG A 358 13.95 -15.39 5.61
C ARG A 358 13.77 -16.82 5.11
N ALA A 359 14.71 -17.70 5.45
CA ALA A 359 14.64 -19.11 5.05
C ALA A 359 13.39 -19.81 5.64
N ALA A 360 13.05 -19.49 6.89
CA ALA A 360 11.88 -20.05 7.55
C ALA A 360 10.55 -19.55 6.96
N ALA A 361 10.54 -18.36 6.34
CA ALA A 361 9.35 -17.77 5.73
C ALA A 361 8.89 -18.51 4.47
N LEU A 362 9.83 -19.08 3.70
CA LEU A 362 9.51 -19.74 2.43
C LEU A 362 8.62 -20.97 2.61
N GLY A 363 7.63 -21.09 1.73
CA GLY A 363 6.67 -22.20 1.70
C GLY A 363 5.64 -22.17 2.84
N GLN A 364 5.54 -21.08 3.60
CA GLN A 364 4.52 -20.97 4.62
C GLN A 364 3.16 -20.66 4.02
N THR A 365 2.11 -21.20 4.64
CA THR A 365 0.71 -20.92 4.31
C THR A 365 0.05 -20.15 5.44
N PHE A 366 -0.99 -19.41 5.07
CA PHE A 366 -1.85 -18.71 6.02
C PHE A 366 -3.30 -18.79 5.57
N ALA A 367 -4.20 -19.15 6.50
CA ALA A 367 -5.65 -19.12 6.27
C ALA A 367 -6.14 -17.66 6.34
N ALA A 368 -6.00 -16.96 5.23
CA ALA A 368 -6.28 -15.53 5.11
C ALA A 368 -7.78 -15.24 4.89
N PRO A 369 -8.23 -13.98 5.09
CA PRO A 369 -9.58 -13.55 4.75
C PRO A 369 -9.96 -13.81 3.28
N GLU A 370 -9.02 -13.70 2.34
CA GLU A 370 -9.23 -14.01 0.92
C GLU A 370 -9.30 -15.52 0.59
N GLY A 371 -8.86 -16.37 1.50
CA GLY A 371 -8.65 -17.81 1.32
C GLY A 371 -7.23 -18.20 1.74
N GLU A 372 -6.86 -19.48 1.57
CA GLU A 372 -5.49 -19.90 1.88
C GLU A 372 -4.49 -19.30 0.89
N VAL A 373 -3.46 -18.63 1.43
CA VAL A 373 -2.34 -18.06 0.67
C VAL A 373 -1.04 -18.81 1.00
N THR A 374 -0.09 -18.82 0.06
CA THR A 374 1.22 -19.46 0.23
C THR A 374 2.32 -18.48 -0.14
N LEU A 375 3.33 -18.35 0.73
CA LEU A 375 4.53 -17.57 0.44
C LEU A 375 5.51 -18.42 -0.39
N GLU A 376 5.64 -18.04 -1.65
CA GLU A 376 6.44 -18.77 -2.62
C GLU A 376 7.96 -18.47 -2.50
N ASN A 377 8.79 -19.29 -3.14
CA ASN A 377 10.24 -19.13 -3.12
C ASN A 377 10.77 -17.83 -3.73
N ASN A 378 9.95 -17.10 -4.45
CA ASN A 378 10.26 -15.78 -5.00
C ASN A 378 9.88 -14.62 -4.08
N HIS A 379 9.55 -14.89 -2.82
CA HIS A 379 9.09 -13.94 -1.80
C HIS A 379 7.74 -13.26 -2.08
N HIS A 380 6.92 -13.85 -2.94
CA HIS A 380 5.56 -13.37 -3.24
C HIS A 380 4.52 -14.36 -2.76
N LEU A 381 3.29 -13.89 -2.55
CA LEU A 381 2.18 -14.76 -2.20
C LEU A 381 1.48 -15.32 -3.44
N ALA A 382 1.16 -16.62 -3.42
CA ALA A 382 0.08 -17.14 -4.24
C ALA A 382 -1.25 -16.64 -3.66
N LYS A 383 -2.04 -15.92 -4.47
CA LYS A 383 -3.25 -15.19 -4.05
C LYS A 383 -4.41 -15.44 -5.00
N PHE A 384 -5.64 -15.26 -4.51
CA PHE A 384 -6.82 -15.28 -5.37
C PHE A 384 -6.90 -14.00 -6.21
N VAL A 385 -7.43 -14.11 -7.43
CA VAL A 385 -7.68 -12.96 -8.30
C VAL A 385 -9.16 -12.66 -8.30
N ARG A 386 -9.52 -11.39 -8.10
CA ARG A 386 -10.93 -10.96 -8.11
C ARG A 386 -11.10 -9.65 -8.88
N ILE A 387 -12.27 -9.52 -9.49
CA ILE A 387 -12.74 -8.24 -10.06
C ILE A 387 -14.07 -7.94 -9.39
N GLY A 388 -14.18 -6.72 -8.87
CA GLY A 388 -15.38 -6.21 -8.23
C GLY A 388 -15.98 -5.05 -9.01
N GLU A 389 -17.30 -4.95 -9.02
CA GLU A 389 -18.08 -3.80 -9.45
C GLU A 389 -18.56 -3.02 -8.23
N VAL A 390 -18.39 -1.72 -8.21
CA VAL A 390 -18.86 -0.89 -7.09
C VAL A 390 -20.39 -0.88 -7.07
N GLY A 391 -20.95 -1.37 -5.97
CA GLY A 391 -22.39 -1.44 -5.72
C GLY A 391 -22.98 -0.19 -5.08
N ASP A 392 -24.30 -0.19 -4.87
CA ASP A 392 -25.06 0.93 -4.28
C ASP A 392 -24.63 1.29 -2.84
N ASN A 393 -24.09 0.33 -2.12
CA ASN A 393 -23.66 0.49 -0.72
C ASN A 393 -22.17 0.88 -0.58
N GLY A 394 -21.49 1.16 -1.70
CA GLY A 394 -20.06 1.49 -1.72
C GLY A 394 -19.12 0.30 -1.51
N LEU A 395 -19.65 -0.92 -1.42
CA LEU A 395 -18.87 -2.16 -1.40
C LEU A 395 -18.82 -2.78 -2.81
N PHE A 396 -17.88 -3.66 -3.02
CA PHE A 396 -17.73 -4.33 -4.31
C PHE A 396 -18.57 -5.61 -4.39
N LYS A 397 -19.33 -5.73 -5.47
CA LYS A 397 -19.92 -7.01 -5.92
C LYS A 397 -18.87 -7.73 -6.75
N ILE A 398 -18.43 -8.89 -6.28
CA ILE A 398 -17.47 -9.72 -7.01
C ILE A 398 -18.12 -10.24 -8.28
N VAL A 399 -17.58 -9.86 -9.46
CA VAL A 399 -18.07 -10.25 -10.79
C VAL A 399 -17.16 -11.27 -11.47
N TYR A 400 -15.95 -11.45 -10.93
CA TYR A 400 -15.01 -12.50 -11.33
C TYR A 400 -14.17 -12.91 -10.12
N ALA A 401 -13.90 -14.18 -9.99
CA ALA A 401 -12.94 -14.74 -9.06
C ALA A 401 -12.23 -15.94 -9.69
N SER A 402 -10.93 -16.11 -9.41
CA SER A 402 -10.22 -17.34 -9.76
C SER A 402 -10.67 -18.50 -8.86
N ASP A 403 -10.69 -19.72 -9.42
CA ASP A 403 -11.11 -20.92 -8.68
C ASP A 403 -10.12 -21.32 -7.58
N LYS A 404 -8.87 -20.89 -7.71
CA LYS A 404 -7.77 -21.17 -6.77
C LYS A 404 -6.80 -20.00 -6.71
N ALA A 405 -5.94 -20.00 -5.68
CA ALA A 405 -4.81 -19.08 -5.60
C ALA A 405 -3.89 -19.21 -6.83
N VAL A 406 -3.53 -18.08 -7.41
CA VAL A 406 -2.68 -17.96 -8.60
C VAL A 406 -1.24 -17.76 -8.14
N ALA A 407 -0.33 -18.59 -8.64
CA ALA A 407 1.09 -18.41 -8.36
C ALA A 407 1.62 -17.08 -8.92
N PRO A 408 2.46 -16.35 -8.18
CA PRO A 408 2.98 -15.06 -8.60
C PRO A 408 4.03 -15.18 -9.70
N VAL A 409 3.90 -14.37 -10.75
CA VAL A 409 4.87 -14.24 -11.85
C VAL A 409 5.34 -12.79 -11.89
N PRO A 410 6.41 -12.43 -11.17
CA PRO A 410 6.86 -11.04 -11.05
C PRO A 410 7.42 -10.48 -12.36
N TRP A 411 7.90 -11.33 -13.29
CA TRP A 411 8.34 -10.90 -14.64
C TRP A 411 7.27 -11.16 -15.68
N ASN A 412 6.69 -10.08 -16.19
CA ASN A 412 5.60 -10.12 -17.16
C ASN A 412 6.03 -10.82 -18.47
N GLN A 413 5.15 -11.65 -19.02
CA GLN A 413 5.44 -12.45 -20.22
C GLN A 413 5.07 -11.75 -21.55
N PHE A 414 4.35 -10.63 -21.51
CA PHE A 414 4.01 -9.84 -22.69
C PHE A 414 5.08 -8.83 -23.07
N VAL A 415 5.83 -8.31 -22.09
CA VAL A 415 6.89 -7.32 -22.31
C VAL A 415 8.18 -8.04 -22.69
N ALA A 416 8.74 -7.71 -23.85
CA ALA A 416 9.91 -8.43 -24.43
C ALA A 416 11.12 -8.44 -23.49
N ASP A 417 11.41 -7.31 -22.82
CA ASP A 417 12.59 -7.17 -21.96
C ASP A 417 12.46 -7.91 -20.62
N THR A 418 11.26 -8.35 -20.26
CA THR A 418 11.00 -9.06 -19.00
C THR A 418 10.64 -10.53 -19.21
N LYS A 419 10.26 -10.89 -20.41
CA LYS A 419 9.91 -12.27 -20.77
C LYS A 419 11.06 -13.24 -20.52
N GLY A 420 10.74 -14.38 -19.92
CA GLY A 420 11.70 -15.45 -19.66
C GLY A 420 12.59 -15.22 -18.44
N PHE A 421 12.29 -14.24 -17.58
CA PHE A 421 12.91 -14.15 -16.27
C PHE A 421 12.00 -14.77 -15.18
N ALA A 422 12.64 -15.32 -14.16
CA ALA A 422 12.03 -15.80 -12.93
C ALA A 422 12.86 -15.36 -11.72
N CYS A 423 12.29 -15.57 -10.52
CA CYS A 423 12.93 -15.29 -9.25
C CYS A 423 12.80 -16.51 -8.31
N ASP A 424 13.85 -16.87 -7.62
CA ASP A 424 13.87 -17.99 -6.69
C ASP A 424 14.95 -17.79 -5.63
N TRP A 425 14.56 -17.69 -4.38
CA TRP A 425 15.45 -17.50 -3.23
C TRP A 425 15.71 -18.79 -2.44
N SER A 426 15.07 -19.91 -2.82
CA SER A 426 15.35 -21.23 -2.22
C SER A 426 16.66 -21.84 -2.71
N ASP A 427 17.18 -21.36 -3.85
CA ASP A 427 18.39 -21.84 -4.48
C ASP A 427 19.45 -20.73 -4.54
N PRO A 428 20.43 -20.72 -3.65
CA PRO A 428 21.51 -19.72 -3.65
C PRO A 428 22.29 -19.63 -4.96
N ALA A 429 22.35 -20.72 -5.74
CA ALA A 429 23.06 -20.75 -7.03
C ALA A 429 22.34 -19.91 -8.10
N LYS A 430 21.04 -19.69 -7.98
CA LYS A 430 20.26 -18.84 -8.89
C LYS A 430 20.44 -17.35 -8.61
N GLY A 431 20.88 -17.00 -7.39
CA GLY A 431 21.11 -15.59 -7.00
C GLY A 431 19.87 -14.70 -7.10
N GLY A 432 18.68 -15.25 -6.91
CA GLY A 432 17.39 -14.56 -6.98
C GLY A 432 16.81 -14.55 -8.40
N ARG A 433 17.14 -13.57 -9.22
CA ARG A 433 16.65 -13.47 -10.60
C ARG A 433 17.49 -14.33 -11.57
N PHE A 434 16.83 -15.11 -12.41
CA PHE A 434 17.47 -15.90 -13.45
C PHE A 434 16.63 -15.94 -14.72
N LYS A 435 17.24 -16.35 -15.86
CA LYS A 435 16.51 -16.65 -17.08
C LYS A 435 16.01 -18.08 -17.04
N THR A 436 14.71 -18.23 -17.36
CA THR A 436 14.15 -19.55 -17.68
C THR A 436 14.59 -19.93 -19.09
N THR A 437 15.11 -21.12 -19.25
CA THR A 437 15.51 -21.68 -20.57
C THR A 437 14.32 -21.95 -21.44
#